data_49322c49bb39d43cd185f665640d8810
#
_entry.id   49322c49bb39d43cd185f665640d8810
#
_cell.length_a   1.000
_cell.length_b   1.000
_cell.length_c   1.000
_cell.angle_alpha   90.00
_cell.angle_beta   90.00
_cell.angle_gamma   90.00
#
_symmetry.space_group_name_H-M   'P 1'
#
loop_
_entity.id
_entity.type
_entity.pdbx_description
1 polymer ?
#
loop_
_entity_poly.entity_id
_entity_poly.type
_entity_poly.pdbx_seq_one_letter_code
_entity_poly.pdbx_strand_id
1 'polypeptide(L)'
;MIERTLVLLKPDAVQRALIGKVIQRFENVGLKIVGMKMVWIDKNFSKKHYSAHVEKKFYSGLENMITEGPVIAMVLEGLHSVELVRKMVGSTEPRTAQPGTIRADFAQHSYEYTDSKGKAIKNLVHASGNIKEAKQEVELWFKPEELHIYKTVHDIHVL
;
A
#
# COMPACT_ATOMS: atom_id res chain seq x y z
N MET A 1 13.20 9.82 -12.77
CA MET A 1 13.44 8.40 -13.13
C MET A 1 12.11 7.66 -13.03
N ILE A 2 11.77 6.81 -14.02
CA ILE A 2 10.58 5.95 -13.94
C ILE A 2 10.88 4.84 -12.95
N GLU A 3 9.99 4.62 -12.00
CA GLU A 3 10.10 3.66 -10.90
C GLU A 3 8.82 2.84 -10.77
N ARG A 4 8.94 1.67 -10.13
CA ARG A 4 7.81 0.84 -9.70
C ARG A 4 7.75 0.77 -8.20
N THR A 5 6.55 0.78 -7.64
CA THR A 5 6.32 0.65 -6.20
C THR A 5 5.15 -0.29 -5.92
N LEU A 6 5.23 -1.05 -4.82
CA LEU A 6 4.11 -1.83 -4.34
C LEU A 6 3.16 -0.95 -3.51
N VAL A 7 1.87 -1.13 -3.75
CA VAL A 7 0.81 -0.59 -2.92
C VAL A 7 -0.14 -1.71 -2.54
N LEU A 8 -0.48 -1.82 -1.25
CA LEU A 8 -1.52 -2.74 -0.78
C LEU A 8 -2.67 -1.93 -0.18
N LEU A 9 -3.87 -2.15 -0.66
CA LEU A 9 -5.07 -1.76 0.07
C LEU A 9 -5.38 -2.86 1.07
N LYS A 10 -5.24 -2.55 2.35
CA LYS A 10 -5.36 -3.51 3.44
C LYS A 10 -6.81 -3.93 3.66
N PRO A 11 -7.07 -5.00 4.44
CA PRO A 11 -8.42 -5.49 4.68
C PRO A 11 -9.40 -4.41 5.14
N ASP A 12 -8.96 -3.46 5.96
CA ASP A 12 -9.79 -2.35 6.41
C ASP A 12 -10.23 -1.40 5.27
N ALA A 13 -9.40 -1.19 4.25
CA ALA A 13 -9.79 -0.44 3.05
C ALA A 13 -10.80 -1.22 2.19
N VAL A 14 -10.61 -2.52 2.07
CA VAL A 14 -11.52 -3.41 1.31
C VAL A 14 -12.89 -3.49 2.00
N GLN A 15 -12.91 -3.78 3.30
CA GLN A 15 -14.13 -3.87 4.11
C GLN A 15 -14.95 -2.57 4.12
N ARG A 16 -14.29 -1.43 4.03
CA ARG A 16 -14.92 -0.11 3.98
C ARG A 16 -15.31 0.35 2.58
N ALA A 17 -15.18 -0.51 1.57
CA ALA A 17 -15.49 -0.20 0.16
C ALA A 17 -14.76 1.05 -0.37
N LEU A 18 -13.47 1.21 0.01
CA LEU A 18 -12.64 2.36 -0.39
C LEU A 18 -11.74 2.06 -1.59
N ILE A 19 -11.78 0.85 -2.17
CA ILE A 19 -10.87 0.41 -3.24
C ILE A 19 -10.86 1.43 -4.38
N GLY A 20 -12.00 1.70 -4.99
CA GLY A 20 -12.09 2.61 -6.14
C GLY A 20 -11.66 4.04 -5.81
N LYS A 21 -12.02 4.53 -4.61
CA LYS A 21 -11.64 5.89 -4.17
C LYS A 21 -10.13 6.06 -4.02
N VAL A 22 -9.44 5.03 -3.53
CA VAL A 22 -7.99 5.06 -3.35
C VAL A 22 -7.27 4.91 -4.69
N ILE A 23 -7.70 3.96 -5.54
CA ILE A 23 -7.14 3.77 -6.88
C ILE A 23 -7.25 5.04 -7.71
N GLN A 24 -8.41 5.67 -7.71
CA GLN A 24 -8.65 6.94 -8.42
C GLN A 24 -7.63 8.04 -8.04
N ARG A 25 -7.21 8.09 -6.77
CA ARG A 25 -6.21 9.07 -6.32
C ARG A 25 -4.89 8.90 -7.06
N PHE A 26 -4.46 7.67 -7.28
CA PHE A 26 -3.22 7.36 -8.00
C PHE A 26 -3.36 7.60 -9.50
N GLU A 27 -4.47 7.22 -10.09
CA GLU A 27 -4.73 7.47 -11.53
C GLU A 27 -4.84 8.96 -11.85
N ASN A 28 -5.44 9.76 -10.96
CA ASN A 28 -5.58 11.22 -11.15
C ASN A 28 -4.25 11.96 -11.30
N VAL A 29 -3.16 11.44 -10.76
CA VAL A 29 -1.81 12.02 -10.91
C VAL A 29 -0.99 11.36 -12.02
N GLY A 30 -1.61 10.46 -12.80
CA GLY A 30 -0.98 9.81 -13.94
C GLY A 30 -0.09 8.61 -13.59
N LEU A 31 -0.17 8.08 -12.37
CA LEU A 31 0.49 6.82 -12.05
C LEU A 31 -0.17 5.67 -12.79
N LYS A 32 0.64 4.85 -13.46
CA LYS A 32 0.19 3.72 -14.26
C LYS A 32 0.12 2.45 -13.41
N ILE A 33 -1.01 1.74 -13.46
CA ILE A 33 -1.16 0.43 -12.83
C ILE A 33 -0.61 -0.63 -13.78
N VAL A 34 0.52 -1.25 -13.46
CA VAL A 34 1.14 -2.27 -14.29
C VAL A 34 0.83 -3.70 -13.83
N GLY A 35 0.31 -3.87 -12.63
CA GLY A 35 -0.20 -5.14 -12.10
C GLY A 35 -1.18 -4.88 -10.98
N MET A 36 -2.26 -5.68 -10.91
CA MET A 36 -3.26 -5.58 -9.84
C MET A 36 -3.96 -6.92 -9.62
N LYS A 37 -4.14 -7.29 -8.35
CA LYS A 37 -4.89 -8.49 -7.96
C LYS A 37 -5.48 -8.39 -6.57
N MET A 38 -6.57 -9.12 -6.31
CA MET A 38 -7.11 -9.35 -4.98
C MET A 38 -6.59 -10.68 -4.45
N VAL A 39 -6.02 -10.68 -3.25
CA VAL A 39 -5.44 -11.88 -2.61
C VAL A 39 -5.83 -11.90 -1.15
N TRP A 40 -6.14 -13.07 -0.62
CA TRP A 40 -6.23 -13.30 0.81
C TRP A 40 -4.98 -14.05 1.27
N ILE A 41 -4.05 -13.34 1.87
CA ILE A 41 -2.75 -13.90 2.27
C ILE A 41 -2.86 -14.68 3.59
N ASP A 42 -2.03 -15.71 3.72
CA ASP A 42 -1.87 -16.46 4.95
C ASP A 42 -0.76 -15.87 5.85
N LYS A 43 -0.61 -16.46 7.03
CA LYS A 43 0.42 -16.06 8.00
C LYS A 43 1.85 -16.26 7.48
N ASN A 44 2.09 -17.28 6.65
CA ASN A 44 3.43 -17.54 6.10
C ASN A 44 3.81 -16.45 5.10
N PHE A 45 2.88 -16.01 4.27
CA PHE A 45 3.11 -14.89 3.36
C PHE A 45 3.28 -13.56 4.12
N SER A 46 2.47 -13.34 5.16
CA SER A 46 2.62 -12.18 6.05
C SER A 46 4.04 -12.09 6.64
N LYS A 47 4.61 -13.20 7.11
CA LYS A 47 5.98 -13.24 7.63
C LYS A 47 7.03 -12.87 6.58
N LYS A 48 6.83 -13.25 5.33
CA LYS A 48 7.73 -12.86 4.23
C LYS A 48 7.65 -11.37 3.96
N HIS A 49 6.45 -10.83 3.85
CA HIS A 49 6.22 -9.40 3.60
C HIS A 49 6.75 -8.51 4.74
N TYR A 50 6.49 -8.90 5.98
CA TYR A 50 6.93 -8.18 7.17
C TYR A 50 8.21 -8.75 7.81
N SER A 51 9.11 -9.34 7.01
CA SER A 51 10.30 -10.04 7.54
C SER A 51 11.15 -9.18 8.48
N ALA A 52 11.25 -7.87 8.25
CA ALA A 52 11.94 -6.91 9.13
C ALA A 52 11.22 -6.65 10.47
N HIS A 53 9.99 -7.15 10.64
CA HIS A 53 9.15 -6.88 11.83
C HIS A 53 8.78 -8.11 12.63
N VAL A 54 9.05 -9.32 12.13
CA VAL A 54 8.60 -10.60 12.72
C VAL A 54 9.01 -10.74 14.20
N GLU A 55 10.20 -10.28 14.58
CA GLU A 55 10.70 -10.34 15.96
C GLU A 55 10.18 -9.21 16.87
N LYS A 56 9.39 -8.29 16.34
CA LYS A 56 8.90 -7.14 17.10
C LYS A 56 7.60 -7.48 17.83
N LYS A 57 7.43 -6.96 19.05
CA LYS A 57 6.27 -7.22 19.91
C LYS A 57 4.92 -6.90 19.25
N PHE A 58 4.89 -5.90 18.35
CA PHE A 58 3.65 -5.51 17.65
C PHE A 58 3.31 -6.39 16.44
N TYR A 59 4.20 -7.33 16.05
CA TYR A 59 4.02 -8.11 14.83
C TYR A 59 2.74 -8.95 14.83
N SER A 60 2.38 -9.56 15.96
CA SER A 60 1.16 -10.39 16.05
C SER A 60 -0.11 -9.59 15.69
N GLY A 61 -0.19 -8.34 16.12
CA GLY A 61 -1.29 -7.45 15.74
C GLY A 61 -1.29 -7.12 14.25
N LEU A 62 -0.11 -6.90 13.69
CA LEU A 62 0.08 -6.62 12.26
C LEU A 62 -0.29 -7.84 11.40
N GLU A 63 0.15 -9.05 11.80
CA GLU A 63 -0.19 -10.31 11.14
C GLU A 63 -1.71 -10.55 11.15
N ASN A 64 -2.35 -10.42 12.32
CA ASN A 64 -3.79 -10.58 12.44
C ASN A 64 -4.55 -9.59 11.54
N MET A 65 -4.15 -8.34 11.52
CA MET A 65 -4.79 -7.29 10.72
C MET A 65 -4.68 -7.57 9.21
N ILE A 66 -3.51 -7.99 8.72
CA ILE A 66 -3.31 -8.20 7.28
C ILE A 66 -3.90 -9.51 6.77
N THR A 67 -4.15 -10.48 7.66
CA THR A 67 -4.76 -11.79 7.32
C THR A 67 -6.26 -11.86 7.64
N GLU A 68 -6.86 -10.81 8.21
CA GLU A 68 -8.30 -10.82 8.58
C GLU A 68 -9.25 -10.73 7.38
N GLY A 69 -8.76 -10.43 6.19
CA GLY A 69 -9.54 -10.30 4.97
C GLY A 69 -8.67 -10.18 3.73
N PRO A 70 -9.29 -10.08 2.53
CA PRO A 70 -8.54 -9.89 1.30
C PRO A 70 -7.87 -8.51 1.25
N VAL A 71 -6.77 -8.44 0.52
CA VAL A 71 -6.07 -7.21 0.17
C VAL A 71 -6.11 -6.99 -1.34
N ILE A 72 -6.08 -5.74 -1.80
CA ILE A 72 -5.75 -5.42 -3.18
C ILE A 72 -4.27 -5.11 -3.24
N ALA A 73 -3.52 -5.93 -3.97
CA ALA A 73 -2.13 -5.66 -4.29
C ALA A 73 -2.03 -5.02 -5.67
N MET A 74 -1.26 -3.95 -5.78
CA MET A 74 -1.00 -3.30 -7.07
C MET A 74 0.44 -2.82 -7.19
N VAL A 75 0.93 -2.81 -8.42
CA VAL A 75 2.22 -2.20 -8.78
C VAL A 75 1.93 -0.95 -9.58
N LEU A 76 2.37 0.19 -9.06
CA LEU A 76 2.27 1.48 -9.70
C LEU A 76 3.60 1.86 -10.33
N GLU A 77 3.57 2.39 -11.56
CA GLU A 77 4.73 2.85 -12.32
C GLU A 77 4.58 4.34 -12.65
N GLY A 78 5.66 5.11 -12.49
CA GLY A 78 5.68 6.52 -12.83
C GLY A 78 6.98 7.21 -12.41
N LEU A 79 7.07 8.53 -12.65
CA LEU A 79 8.20 9.36 -12.21
C LEU A 79 8.24 9.41 -10.68
N HIS A 80 9.39 9.00 -10.10
CA HIS A 80 9.60 9.00 -8.65
C HIS A 80 8.43 8.39 -7.88
N SER A 81 7.86 7.28 -8.43
CA SER A 81 6.60 6.72 -7.93
C SER A 81 6.66 6.28 -6.47
N VAL A 82 7.83 5.86 -5.97
CA VAL A 82 8.01 5.47 -4.57
C VAL A 82 7.75 6.68 -3.66
N GLU A 83 8.41 7.79 -3.91
CA GLU A 83 8.27 9.01 -3.11
C GLU A 83 6.86 9.62 -3.27
N LEU A 84 6.39 9.72 -4.53
CA LEU A 84 5.07 10.28 -4.85
C LEU A 84 3.95 9.53 -4.14
N VAL A 85 3.94 8.19 -4.22
CA VAL A 85 2.92 7.35 -3.56
C VAL A 85 2.98 7.54 -2.04
N ARG A 86 4.16 7.56 -1.43
CA ARG A 86 4.29 7.79 0.01
C ARG A 86 3.74 9.16 0.43
N LYS A 87 4.01 10.20 -0.35
CA LYS A 87 3.46 11.55 -0.14
C LYS A 87 1.93 11.55 -0.22
N MET A 88 1.35 10.85 -1.20
CA MET A 88 -0.10 10.74 -1.36
C MET A 88 -0.78 9.93 -0.26
N VAL A 89 -0.11 8.87 0.22
CA VAL A 89 -0.63 8.03 1.31
C VAL A 89 -0.62 8.76 2.65
N GLY A 90 0.42 9.52 2.94
CA GLY A 90 0.56 10.28 4.18
C GLY A 90 1.20 9.50 5.32
N SER A 91 1.29 10.14 6.49
CA SER A 91 1.88 9.58 7.71
C SER A 91 1.25 8.26 8.11
N THR A 92 2.03 7.37 8.74
CA THR A 92 1.56 6.05 9.20
C THR A 92 0.38 6.15 10.16
N GLU A 93 0.39 7.13 11.04
CA GLU A 93 -0.74 7.45 11.92
C GLU A 93 -1.71 8.39 11.21
N PRO A 94 -2.96 7.98 10.94
CA PRO A 94 -3.94 8.82 10.25
C PRO A 94 -4.21 10.16 10.94
N ARG A 95 -4.27 10.18 12.27
CA ARG A 95 -4.50 11.40 13.06
C ARG A 95 -3.49 12.51 12.76
N THR A 96 -2.25 12.15 12.48
CA THR A 96 -1.16 13.11 12.20
C THR A 96 -0.89 13.32 10.72
N ALA A 97 -1.62 12.61 9.85
CA ALA A 97 -1.47 12.74 8.41
C ALA A 97 -2.02 14.10 7.94
N GLN A 98 -1.33 14.70 6.97
CA GLN A 98 -1.73 15.99 6.41
C GLN A 98 -3.04 15.86 5.61
N PRO A 99 -3.98 16.81 5.73
CA PRO A 99 -5.17 16.87 4.90
C PRO A 99 -4.84 16.74 3.41
N GLY A 100 -5.68 16.04 2.65
CA GLY A 100 -5.44 15.74 1.25
C GLY A 100 -4.65 14.45 1.02
N THR A 101 -4.07 13.84 2.04
CA THR A 101 -3.48 12.49 1.94
C THR A 101 -4.56 11.42 2.11
N ILE A 102 -4.33 10.22 1.55
CA ILE A 102 -5.30 9.11 1.63
C ILE A 102 -5.65 8.77 3.08
N ARG A 103 -4.64 8.73 3.96
CA ARG A 103 -4.86 8.39 5.37
C ARG A 103 -5.61 9.47 6.13
N ALA A 104 -5.33 10.75 5.88
CA ALA A 104 -6.06 11.84 6.54
C ALA A 104 -7.51 11.92 6.06
N ASP A 105 -7.74 11.72 4.75
CA ASP A 105 -9.08 11.88 4.18
C ASP A 105 -10.01 10.70 4.48
N PHE A 106 -9.45 9.48 4.69
CA PHE A 106 -10.26 8.26 4.82
C PHE A 106 -10.08 7.50 6.13
N ALA A 107 -9.20 7.91 7.05
CA ALA A 107 -8.99 7.24 8.33
C ALA A 107 -8.85 8.23 9.49
N GLN A 108 -9.14 7.75 10.71
CA GLN A 108 -9.07 8.57 11.93
C GLN A 108 -8.29 7.89 13.08
N HIS A 109 -7.67 6.72 12.82
CA HIS A 109 -6.99 5.94 13.85
C HIS A 109 -5.76 6.66 14.41
N SER A 110 -5.43 6.36 15.67
CA SER A 110 -4.23 6.85 16.35
C SER A 110 -3.52 5.72 17.09
N TYR A 111 -2.21 5.85 17.29
CA TYR A 111 -1.44 4.92 18.11
C TYR A 111 -1.91 4.89 19.55
N GLU A 112 -2.24 6.06 20.14
CA GLU A 112 -2.79 6.16 21.50
C GLU A 112 -4.00 5.24 21.70
N TYR A 113 -4.92 5.23 20.73
CA TYR A 113 -6.09 4.35 20.78
C TYR A 113 -5.72 2.88 20.60
N THR A 114 -4.87 2.56 19.61
CA THR A 114 -4.54 1.18 19.30
C THR A 114 -3.69 0.53 20.37
N ASP A 115 -2.74 1.26 20.95
CA ASP A 115 -1.89 0.77 22.03
C ASP A 115 -2.72 0.46 23.28
N SER A 116 -3.70 1.31 23.60
CA SER A 116 -4.64 1.07 24.71
C SER A 116 -5.49 -0.19 24.52
N LYS A 117 -5.64 -0.68 23.29
CA LYS A 117 -6.44 -1.87 22.93
C LYS A 117 -5.60 -3.08 22.52
N GLY A 118 -4.27 -2.96 22.49
CA GLY A 118 -3.38 -4.01 22.00
C GLY A 118 -3.64 -4.40 20.53
N LYS A 119 -4.02 -3.44 19.68
CA LYS A 119 -4.39 -3.64 18.28
C LYS A 119 -3.42 -2.94 17.32
N ALA A 120 -3.29 -3.47 16.11
CA ALA A 120 -2.58 -2.77 15.05
C ALA A 120 -3.37 -1.56 14.54
N ILE A 121 -2.64 -0.54 14.09
CA ILE A 121 -3.24 0.65 13.51
C ILE A 121 -3.89 0.31 12.15
N LYS A 122 -5.15 0.70 11.99
CA LYS A 122 -5.89 0.59 10.72
C LYS A 122 -5.73 1.90 9.96
N ASN A 123 -4.88 1.87 8.94
CA ASN A 123 -4.47 3.04 8.15
C ASN A 123 -4.55 2.82 6.65
N LEU A 124 -5.37 1.84 6.23
CA LEU A 124 -5.86 1.58 4.88
C LEU A 124 -4.84 1.07 3.86
N VAL A 125 -3.65 1.65 3.81
CA VAL A 125 -2.72 1.46 2.70
C VAL A 125 -1.32 1.14 3.23
N HIS A 126 -0.66 0.15 2.62
CA HIS A 126 0.78 0.00 2.65
C HIS A 126 1.38 0.53 1.35
N ALA A 127 2.51 1.19 1.45
CA ALA A 127 3.34 1.61 0.33
C ALA A 127 4.81 1.36 0.66
N SER A 128 5.58 0.90 -0.32
CA SER A 128 7.02 0.64 -0.16
C SER A 128 7.75 1.84 0.39
N GLY A 129 8.68 1.61 1.31
CA GLY A 129 9.38 2.68 2.04
C GLY A 129 10.45 3.40 1.23
N ASN A 130 11.10 2.68 0.29
CA ASN A 130 12.17 3.18 -0.57
C ASN A 130 12.31 2.29 -1.81
N ILE A 131 13.19 2.67 -2.74
CA ILE A 131 13.38 1.97 -4.03
C ILE A 131 13.82 0.52 -3.82
N LYS A 132 14.68 0.24 -2.84
CA LYS A 132 15.15 -1.12 -2.55
C LYS A 132 14.01 -2.00 -2.04
N GLU A 133 13.24 -1.51 -1.09
CA GLU A 133 12.04 -2.21 -0.59
C GLU A 133 11.02 -2.40 -1.70
N ALA A 134 10.76 -1.38 -2.51
CA ALA A 134 9.84 -1.44 -3.63
C ALA A 134 10.17 -2.60 -4.58
N LYS A 135 11.45 -2.74 -4.96
CA LYS A 135 11.90 -3.85 -5.81
C LYS A 135 11.64 -5.21 -5.16
N GLN A 136 12.04 -5.38 -3.89
CA GLN A 136 11.87 -6.63 -3.16
C GLN A 136 10.39 -6.99 -2.96
N GLU A 137 9.57 -6.01 -2.62
CA GLU A 137 8.13 -6.22 -2.42
C GLU A 137 7.40 -6.52 -3.73
N VAL A 138 7.73 -5.85 -4.83
CA VAL A 138 7.16 -6.16 -6.15
C VAL A 138 7.49 -7.60 -6.55
N GLU A 139 8.75 -8.04 -6.41
CA GLU A 139 9.18 -9.41 -6.70
C GLU A 139 8.54 -10.46 -5.78
N LEU A 140 8.23 -10.11 -4.53
CA LEU A 140 7.52 -11.00 -3.59
C LEU A 140 6.05 -11.18 -3.95
N TRP A 141 5.39 -10.08 -4.36
CA TRP A 141 3.94 -10.07 -4.56
C TRP A 141 3.50 -10.42 -5.98
N PHE A 142 4.34 -10.16 -6.99
CA PHE A 142 3.99 -10.36 -8.38
C PHE A 142 5.04 -11.19 -9.12
N LYS A 143 4.56 -12.14 -9.92
CA LYS A 143 5.39 -12.80 -10.91
C LYS A 143 5.58 -11.89 -12.12
N PRO A 144 6.67 -12.06 -12.92
CA PRO A 144 6.90 -11.23 -14.10
C PRO A 144 5.73 -11.22 -15.09
N GLU A 145 5.03 -12.33 -15.28
CA GLU A 145 3.88 -12.47 -16.17
C GLU A 145 2.60 -11.78 -15.69
N GLU A 146 2.55 -11.35 -14.42
CA GLU A 146 1.45 -10.56 -13.85
C GLU A 146 1.67 -9.04 -14.01
N LEU A 147 2.80 -8.63 -14.58
CA LEU A 147 3.16 -7.23 -14.81
C LEU A 147 3.10 -6.91 -16.30
N HIS A 148 2.26 -5.93 -16.65
CA HIS A 148 1.98 -5.59 -18.03
C HIS A 148 2.70 -4.32 -18.49
N ILE A 149 3.19 -4.32 -19.74
CA ILE A 149 3.81 -3.16 -20.37
C ILE A 149 2.83 -2.61 -21.39
N TYR A 150 2.39 -1.37 -21.19
CA TYR A 150 1.51 -0.65 -22.12
C TYR A 150 1.75 0.86 -22.02
N LYS A 151 1.26 1.62 -22.98
CA LYS A 151 1.38 3.08 -22.98
C LYS A 151 0.08 3.74 -22.54
N THR A 152 0.20 4.79 -21.75
CA THR A 152 -0.88 5.69 -21.37
C THR A 152 -0.72 7.04 -22.08
N VAL A 153 -1.74 7.90 -21.96
CA VAL A 153 -1.66 9.28 -22.45
C VAL A 153 -0.50 10.04 -21.79
N HIS A 154 -0.21 9.76 -20.51
CA HIS A 154 0.90 10.38 -19.80
C HIS A 154 2.26 9.98 -20.39
N ASP A 155 2.44 8.70 -20.77
CA ASP A 155 3.70 8.24 -21.40
C ASP A 155 3.97 8.92 -22.77
N ILE A 156 2.92 9.43 -23.42
CA ILE A 156 3.02 9.99 -24.78
C ILE A 156 3.13 11.52 -24.75
N HIS A 157 2.41 12.18 -23.84
CA HIS A 157 2.23 13.62 -23.86
C HIS A 157 2.80 14.36 -22.65
N VAL A 158 3.17 13.65 -21.57
CA VAL A 158 3.65 14.27 -20.32
C VAL A 158 5.07 13.83 -19.97
N LEU A 159 5.43 12.59 -20.24
CA LEU A 159 6.75 12.00 -19.97
C LEU A 159 7.59 11.89 -21.24
#